data_886b0ee456ef43dddd443e28af2cc8af
#
_entry.id   886b0ee456ef43dddd443e28af2cc8af
#
_cell.length_a   1.000
_cell.length_b   1.000
_cell.length_c   1.000
_cell.angle_alpha   90.00
_cell.angle_beta   90.00
_cell.angle_gamma   90.00
#
_symmetry.space_group_name_H-M   'P 1'
#
loop_
_entity.id
_entity.type
_entity.pdbx_description
1 polymer ?
#
loop_
_entity_poly.entity_id
_entity_poly.type
_entity_poly.pdbx_seq_one_letter_code
_entity_poly.pdbx_strand_id
1 'polypeptide(L)'
;MAHSFDKKTLAQLNCAKDHFEQMFGKADRYLAVHAPGRSEIAGNHTDHEGGHVIAGALDVAINAICAPNSLGVIRVASVGYDPFEVDYTNLEPSEDEFLTTKAIVRGMAANLVKLGFEPSGFDMAVVSDVPGGGGLSSSAAFEAAAGRAMEALWKGGSEISAVKLAQMSQNTENVYFGKPCGLMDQLAVCLGGLAFMNFEDSAEPKAEKLDLNFEDYGYALCLV
;
A
#
# COMPACT_ATOMS: atom_id res chain seq x y z
N MET A 1 -0.28 -20.69 -0.27
CA MET A 1 0.17 -20.99 1.11
C MET A 1 -0.49 -19.97 2.02
N ALA A 2 -1.16 -20.37 3.10
CA ALA A 2 -1.70 -19.43 4.07
C ALA A 2 -0.49 -18.79 4.79
N HIS A 3 -0.27 -17.50 4.62
CA HIS A 3 0.71 -16.77 5.40
C HIS A 3 0.24 -16.73 6.86
N SER A 4 1.06 -17.23 7.77
CA SER A 4 0.81 -17.06 9.20
C SER A 4 1.34 -15.68 9.59
N PHE A 5 0.44 -14.77 9.93
CA PHE A 5 0.84 -13.48 10.51
C PHE A 5 1.42 -13.67 11.91
N ASP A 6 2.36 -12.82 12.28
CA ASP A 6 2.89 -12.76 13.64
C ASP A 6 1.84 -12.22 14.64
N LYS A 7 2.17 -12.27 15.94
CA LYS A 7 1.23 -11.85 17.00
C LYS A 7 0.87 -10.37 16.95
N LYS A 8 1.81 -9.50 16.56
CA LYS A 8 1.61 -8.05 16.45
C LYS A 8 0.64 -7.75 15.31
N THR A 9 0.91 -8.30 14.12
CA THR A 9 0.04 -8.17 12.95
C THR A 9 -1.37 -8.70 13.20
N LEU A 10 -1.50 -9.86 13.85
CA LEU A 10 -2.81 -10.42 14.22
C LEU A 10 -3.57 -9.50 15.19
N ALA A 11 -2.91 -8.90 16.16
CA ALA A 11 -3.54 -7.95 17.09
C ALA A 11 -4.05 -6.71 16.35
N GLN A 12 -3.27 -6.17 15.41
CA GLN A 12 -3.66 -5.01 14.60
C GLN A 12 -4.80 -5.35 13.63
N LEU A 13 -4.79 -6.52 12.99
CA LEU A 13 -5.90 -6.98 12.15
C LEU A 13 -7.19 -7.19 12.95
N ASN A 14 -7.12 -7.68 14.18
CA ASN A 14 -8.29 -7.76 15.05
C ASN A 14 -8.82 -6.37 15.43
N CYS A 15 -7.94 -5.42 15.74
CA CYS A 15 -8.33 -4.03 15.97
C CYS A 15 -8.98 -3.40 14.72
N ALA A 16 -8.42 -3.66 13.52
CA ALA A 16 -9.01 -3.20 12.25
C ALA A 16 -10.38 -3.85 12.03
N LYS A 17 -10.58 -5.11 12.41
CA LYS A 17 -11.88 -5.79 12.31
C LYS A 17 -12.91 -5.18 13.25
N ASP A 18 -12.54 -4.93 14.49
CA ASP A 18 -13.44 -4.31 15.47
C ASP A 18 -13.85 -2.91 14.99
N HIS A 19 -12.88 -2.14 14.46
CA HIS A 19 -13.15 -0.84 13.84
C HIS A 19 -14.05 -0.95 12.61
N PHE A 20 -13.83 -1.95 11.75
CA PHE A 20 -14.70 -2.24 10.60
C PHE A 20 -16.14 -2.48 11.04
N GLU A 21 -16.35 -3.36 12.03
CA GLU A 21 -17.69 -3.70 12.51
C GLU A 21 -18.40 -2.51 13.19
N GLN A 22 -17.63 -1.64 13.84
CA GLN A 22 -18.14 -0.38 14.42
C GLN A 22 -18.59 0.61 13.33
N MET A 23 -17.81 0.78 12.25
CA MET A 23 -18.05 1.78 11.22
C MET A 23 -19.06 1.33 10.15
N PHE A 24 -19.03 0.06 9.77
CA PHE A 24 -19.74 -0.45 8.60
C PHE A 24 -20.72 -1.58 8.92
N GLY A 25 -20.67 -2.14 10.13
CA GLY A 25 -21.43 -3.32 10.51
C GLY A 25 -20.68 -4.63 10.20
N LYS A 26 -21.30 -5.76 10.52
CA LYS A 26 -20.71 -7.08 10.26
C LYS A 26 -20.85 -7.47 8.80
N ALA A 27 -19.84 -8.15 8.29
CA ALA A 27 -19.83 -8.74 6.95
C ALA A 27 -19.72 -10.26 7.03
N ASP A 28 -20.22 -10.96 5.99
CA ASP A 28 -20.17 -12.43 5.91
C ASP A 28 -18.74 -12.94 5.69
N ARG A 29 -17.94 -12.15 5.00
CA ARG A 29 -16.52 -12.47 4.68
C ARG A 29 -15.67 -11.24 4.80
N TYR A 30 -14.46 -11.44 5.32
CA TYR A 30 -13.45 -10.41 5.44
C TYR A 30 -12.20 -10.77 4.64
N LEU A 31 -11.61 -9.78 4.01
CA LEU A 31 -10.28 -9.82 3.43
C LEU A 31 -9.34 -9.07 4.39
N ALA A 32 -8.26 -9.71 4.79
CA ALA A 32 -7.18 -9.07 5.54
C ALA A 32 -6.07 -8.64 4.57
N VAL A 33 -5.61 -7.40 4.72
CA VAL A 33 -4.51 -6.84 3.92
C VAL A 33 -3.44 -6.33 4.87
N HIS A 34 -2.18 -6.59 4.51
CA HIS A 34 -1.01 -6.13 5.25
C HIS A 34 -0.01 -5.50 4.27
N ALA A 35 0.45 -4.29 4.57
CA ALA A 35 1.46 -3.58 3.78
C ALA A 35 2.47 -2.92 4.72
N PRO A 36 3.76 -3.32 4.68
CA PRO A 36 4.78 -2.79 5.58
C PRO A 36 5.17 -1.36 5.22
N GLY A 37 5.73 -0.64 6.17
CA GLY A 37 6.59 0.50 5.89
C GLY A 37 7.94 0.04 5.33
N ARG A 38 8.78 0.98 4.92
CA ARG A 38 10.13 0.67 4.40
C ARG A 38 11.19 1.59 5.00
N SER A 39 12.44 1.12 5.00
CA SER A 39 13.62 1.97 5.18
C SER A 39 14.62 1.69 4.08
N GLU A 40 15.28 2.73 3.60
CA GLU A 40 16.49 2.57 2.80
C GLU A 40 17.67 2.19 3.70
N ILE A 41 18.50 1.26 3.22
CA ILE A 41 19.69 0.79 3.91
C ILE A 41 20.93 1.39 3.26
N ALA A 42 20.96 1.48 1.94
CA ALA A 42 22.06 2.06 1.16
C ALA A 42 21.56 2.52 -0.22
N GLY A 43 22.19 3.57 -0.78
CA GLY A 43 21.90 4.06 -2.14
C GLY A 43 21.61 5.56 -2.20
N ASN A 44 21.28 6.20 -1.08
CA ASN A 44 21.08 7.64 -0.94
C ASN A 44 19.99 8.22 -1.88
N HIS A 45 18.83 7.53 -1.96
CA HIS A 45 17.67 7.94 -2.76
C HIS A 45 17.97 8.24 -4.23
N THR A 46 18.85 7.47 -4.86
CA THR A 46 19.26 7.67 -6.26
C THR A 46 18.35 6.97 -7.28
N ASP A 47 17.20 6.46 -6.86
CA ASP A 47 16.21 5.79 -7.71
C ASP A 47 15.70 6.68 -8.86
N HIS A 48 15.49 7.98 -8.60
CA HIS A 48 15.07 8.96 -9.61
C HIS A 48 16.20 9.41 -10.55
N GLU A 49 17.46 9.04 -10.24
CA GLU A 49 18.66 9.33 -11.04
C GLU A 49 19.21 8.07 -11.75
N GLY A 50 18.45 6.98 -11.74
CA GLY A 50 18.88 5.72 -12.34
C GLY A 50 19.90 4.95 -11.50
N GLY A 51 19.97 5.21 -10.19
CA GLY A 51 20.93 4.61 -9.27
C GLY A 51 20.54 3.22 -8.77
N HIS A 52 21.37 2.70 -7.88
CA HIS A 52 21.18 1.43 -7.20
C HIS A 52 20.89 1.67 -5.72
N VAL A 53 19.91 0.95 -5.19
CA VAL A 53 19.46 1.12 -3.80
C VAL A 53 19.28 -0.24 -3.14
N ILE A 54 19.57 -0.33 -1.85
CA ILE A 54 19.15 -1.43 -0.99
C ILE A 54 18.13 -0.87 -0.02
N ALA A 55 16.91 -1.40 -0.04
CA ALA A 55 15.86 -1.02 0.88
C ALA A 55 15.15 -2.26 1.44
N GLY A 56 14.57 -2.11 2.61
CA GLY A 56 13.90 -3.21 3.32
C GLY A 56 12.55 -2.80 3.86
N ALA A 57 11.63 -3.77 3.86
CA ALA A 57 10.38 -3.69 4.58
C ALA A 57 10.63 -3.74 6.09
N LEU A 58 9.83 -3.01 6.84
CA LEU A 58 9.90 -2.91 8.30
C LEU A 58 8.79 -3.72 8.96
N ASP A 59 8.89 -3.87 10.28
CA ASP A 59 7.87 -4.49 11.12
C ASP A 59 6.72 -3.53 11.53
N VAL A 60 6.80 -2.26 11.10
CA VAL A 60 5.68 -1.31 11.14
C VAL A 60 4.89 -1.40 9.84
N ALA A 61 3.56 -1.40 9.92
CA ALA A 61 2.74 -1.70 8.77
C ALA A 61 1.36 -1.02 8.80
N ILE A 62 0.74 -0.95 7.64
CA ILE A 62 -0.69 -0.73 7.48
C ILE A 62 -1.38 -2.09 7.44
N ASN A 63 -2.33 -2.29 8.34
CA ASN A 63 -3.17 -3.47 8.42
C ASN A 63 -4.63 -3.06 8.17
N ALA A 64 -5.29 -3.73 7.25
CA ALA A 64 -6.66 -3.41 6.90
C ALA A 64 -7.56 -4.65 6.85
N ILE A 65 -8.81 -4.44 7.18
CA ILE A 65 -9.90 -5.40 6.95
C ILE A 65 -10.86 -4.79 5.94
N CYS A 66 -11.16 -5.56 4.90
CA CYS A 66 -12.01 -5.14 3.80
C CYS A 66 -13.16 -6.13 3.61
N ALA A 67 -14.31 -5.65 3.14
CA ALA A 67 -15.41 -6.49 2.69
C ALA A 67 -16.21 -5.80 1.58
N PRO A 68 -16.80 -6.55 0.62
CA PRO A 68 -17.65 -5.98 -0.41
C PRO A 68 -18.86 -5.26 0.19
N ASN A 69 -19.30 -4.17 -0.46
CA ASN A 69 -20.58 -3.53 -0.20
C ASN A 69 -21.40 -3.40 -1.50
N SER A 70 -22.68 -3.10 -1.37
CA SER A 70 -23.60 -2.89 -2.49
C SER A 70 -23.95 -1.41 -2.72
N LEU A 71 -23.13 -0.49 -2.19
CA LEU A 71 -23.45 0.95 -2.17
C LEU A 71 -22.96 1.69 -3.42
N GLY A 72 -22.14 1.05 -4.26
CA GLY A 72 -21.58 1.70 -5.46
C GLY A 72 -20.41 2.66 -5.16
N VAL A 73 -19.83 2.58 -3.96
CA VAL A 73 -18.71 3.43 -3.52
C VAL A 73 -17.67 2.61 -2.75
N ILE A 74 -16.44 3.12 -2.68
CA ILE A 74 -15.40 2.63 -1.78
C ILE A 74 -15.46 3.50 -0.52
N ARG A 75 -15.67 2.90 0.66
CA ARG A 75 -15.61 3.61 1.94
C ARG A 75 -14.40 3.21 2.72
N VAL A 76 -13.70 4.21 3.28
CA VAL A 76 -12.49 3.97 4.08
C VAL A 76 -12.64 4.63 5.45
N ALA A 77 -12.31 3.88 6.50
CA ALA A 77 -12.25 4.35 7.87
C ALA A 77 -10.90 3.96 8.49
N SER A 78 -10.03 4.94 8.72
CA SER A 78 -8.75 4.73 9.39
C SER A 78 -8.85 5.16 10.85
N VAL A 79 -8.31 4.36 11.77
CA VAL A 79 -8.30 4.71 13.20
C VAL A 79 -7.56 6.04 13.40
N GLY A 80 -8.22 7.00 14.04
CA GLY A 80 -7.67 8.33 14.32
C GLY A 80 -7.87 9.38 13.22
N TYR A 81 -8.60 9.03 12.14
CA TYR A 81 -8.89 9.92 11.03
C TYR A 81 -10.38 9.90 10.68
N ASP A 82 -10.88 10.97 10.07
CA ASP A 82 -12.24 11.03 9.58
C ASP A 82 -12.44 10.04 8.42
N PRO A 83 -13.57 9.29 8.40
CA PRO A 83 -13.88 8.39 7.29
C PRO A 83 -14.21 9.17 6.03
N PHE A 84 -13.98 8.56 4.87
CA PHE A 84 -14.30 9.14 3.57
C PHE A 84 -14.82 8.11 2.58
N GLU A 85 -15.39 8.61 1.48
CA GLU A 85 -15.92 7.82 0.38
C GLU A 85 -15.30 8.25 -0.95
N VAL A 86 -15.11 7.26 -1.84
CA VAL A 86 -14.69 7.46 -3.23
C VAL A 86 -15.73 6.86 -4.15
N ASP A 87 -16.29 7.70 -5.00
CA ASP A 87 -17.11 7.27 -6.13
C ASP A 87 -16.17 6.79 -7.25
N TYR A 88 -16.24 5.49 -7.54
CA TYR A 88 -15.43 4.88 -8.59
C TYR A 88 -16.01 5.03 -10.00
N THR A 89 -17.15 5.69 -10.17
CA THR A 89 -17.69 6.06 -11.49
C THR A 89 -16.99 7.30 -12.06
N ASN A 90 -16.35 8.12 -11.19
CA ASN A 90 -15.52 9.24 -11.57
C ASN A 90 -14.12 9.07 -10.95
N LEU A 91 -13.16 8.66 -11.78
CA LEU A 91 -11.78 8.38 -11.39
C LEU A 91 -10.78 9.40 -11.96
N GLU A 92 -11.25 10.56 -12.42
CA GLU A 92 -10.36 11.64 -12.84
C GLU A 92 -9.66 12.26 -11.63
N PRO A 93 -8.37 12.67 -11.77
CA PRO A 93 -7.66 13.37 -10.70
C PRO A 93 -8.33 14.72 -10.41
N SER A 94 -8.32 15.13 -9.14
CA SER A 94 -8.87 16.40 -8.70
C SER A 94 -7.87 17.12 -7.80
N GLU A 95 -7.55 18.36 -8.13
CA GLU A 95 -6.63 19.19 -7.33
C GLU A 95 -7.16 19.44 -5.91
N ASP A 96 -8.48 19.45 -5.73
CA ASP A 96 -9.12 19.61 -4.40
C ASP A 96 -8.85 18.41 -3.48
N GLU A 97 -8.45 17.27 -4.05
CA GLU A 97 -8.09 16.05 -3.29
C GLU A 97 -6.58 15.89 -3.10
N PHE A 98 -5.73 16.78 -3.62
CA PHE A 98 -4.29 16.66 -3.46
C PHE A 98 -3.87 16.56 -1.99
N LEU A 99 -2.87 15.73 -1.73
CA LEU A 99 -2.33 15.41 -0.42
C LEU A 99 -3.35 14.73 0.54
N THR A 100 -4.43 14.17 0.00
CA THR A 100 -5.41 13.41 0.79
C THR A 100 -5.34 11.92 0.50
N THR A 101 -5.65 11.10 1.50
CA THR A 101 -5.78 9.64 1.34
C THR A 101 -6.86 9.26 0.32
N LYS A 102 -7.87 10.14 0.14
CA LYS A 102 -8.93 9.97 -0.85
C LYS A 102 -8.38 9.95 -2.29
N ALA A 103 -7.44 10.86 -2.60
CA ALA A 103 -6.76 10.88 -3.89
C ALA A 103 -5.99 9.59 -4.15
N ILE A 104 -5.35 9.02 -3.13
CA ILE A 104 -4.65 7.73 -3.24
C ILE A 104 -5.62 6.61 -3.65
N VAL A 105 -6.76 6.49 -2.96
CA VAL A 105 -7.77 5.45 -3.29
C VAL A 105 -8.30 5.64 -4.71
N ARG A 106 -8.60 6.87 -5.12
CA ARG A 106 -9.05 7.21 -6.48
C ARG A 106 -8.00 6.83 -7.53
N GLY A 107 -6.74 7.19 -7.31
CA GLY A 107 -5.65 6.91 -8.24
C GLY A 107 -5.37 5.41 -8.39
N MET A 108 -5.36 4.67 -7.28
CA MET A 108 -5.22 3.21 -7.33
C MET A 108 -6.39 2.58 -8.08
N ALA A 109 -7.62 2.99 -7.83
CA ALA A 109 -8.81 2.53 -8.54
C ALA A 109 -8.69 2.80 -10.05
N ALA A 110 -8.30 4.01 -10.45
CA ALA A 110 -8.11 4.38 -11.85
C ALA A 110 -7.06 3.51 -12.54
N ASN A 111 -5.94 3.24 -11.88
CA ASN A 111 -4.88 2.39 -12.42
C ASN A 111 -5.33 0.93 -12.59
N LEU A 112 -6.11 0.38 -11.65
CA LEU A 112 -6.66 -0.97 -11.80
C LEU A 112 -7.68 -1.07 -12.93
N VAL A 113 -8.56 -0.07 -13.07
CA VAL A 113 -9.53 -0.04 -14.18
C VAL A 113 -8.81 -0.02 -15.55
N LYS A 114 -7.71 0.72 -15.69
CA LYS A 114 -6.87 0.71 -16.91
C LYS A 114 -6.26 -0.67 -17.19
N LEU A 115 -6.09 -1.53 -16.19
CA LEU A 115 -5.64 -2.91 -16.33
C LEU A 115 -6.78 -3.91 -16.57
N GLY A 116 -8.02 -3.44 -16.71
CA GLY A 116 -9.19 -4.26 -17.04
C GLY A 116 -9.92 -4.83 -15.81
N PHE A 117 -9.64 -4.32 -14.61
CA PHE A 117 -10.45 -4.66 -13.44
C PHE A 117 -11.80 -3.95 -13.49
N GLU A 118 -12.85 -4.67 -13.10
CA GLU A 118 -14.22 -4.17 -13.02
C GLU A 118 -14.49 -3.64 -11.60
N PRO A 119 -14.62 -2.31 -11.40
CA PRO A 119 -14.76 -1.75 -10.07
C PRO A 119 -16.05 -2.18 -9.40
N SER A 120 -15.98 -2.43 -8.10
CA SER A 120 -17.12 -2.73 -7.25
C SER A 120 -16.96 -2.09 -5.88
N GLY A 121 -18.06 -1.80 -5.20
CA GLY A 121 -18.06 -1.18 -3.88
C GLY A 121 -17.47 -2.11 -2.82
N PHE A 122 -16.67 -1.54 -1.92
CA PHE A 122 -16.18 -2.22 -0.72
C PHE A 122 -15.93 -1.23 0.41
N ASP A 123 -15.88 -1.77 1.62
CA ASP A 123 -15.52 -1.06 2.83
C ASP A 123 -14.15 -1.49 3.27
N MET A 124 -13.33 -0.55 3.80
CA MET A 124 -11.98 -0.79 4.26
C MET A 124 -11.75 -0.08 5.59
N ALA A 125 -11.49 -0.83 6.66
CA ALA A 125 -11.06 -0.29 7.92
C ALA A 125 -9.56 -0.51 8.11
N VAL A 126 -8.85 0.53 8.56
CA VAL A 126 -7.38 0.60 8.56
C VAL A 126 -6.85 0.90 9.96
N VAL A 127 -5.83 0.14 10.36
CA VAL A 127 -4.96 0.42 11.51
C VAL A 127 -3.53 0.52 11.00
N SER A 128 -2.80 1.54 11.43
CA SER A 128 -1.41 1.77 11.03
C SER A 128 -0.54 2.07 12.24
N ASP A 129 0.64 1.49 12.28
CA ASP A 129 1.74 1.93 13.13
C ASP A 129 2.92 2.50 12.34
N VAL A 130 2.75 2.68 11.00
CA VAL A 130 3.69 3.45 10.19
C VAL A 130 3.53 4.93 10.52
N PRO A 131 4.56 5.61 11.07
CA PRO A 131 4.46 7.02 11.43
C PRO A 131 4.19 7.89 10.21
N GLY A 132 3.15 8.71 10.27
CA GLY A 132 2.88 9.72 9.26
C GLY A 132 3.97 10.80 9.28
N GLY A 133 4.57 11.11 8.11
CA GLY A 133 5.65 12.10 8.01
C GLY A 133 7.01 11.64 8.58
N GLY A 134 7.11 10.41 9.08
CA GLY A 134 8.34 9.85 9.66
C GLY A 134 9.34 9.28 8.67
N GLY A 135 9.17 9.51 7.36
CA GLY A 135 10.10 9.00 6.35
C GLY A 135 10.02 7.49 6.09
N LEU A 136 9.03 6.78 6.66
CA LEU A 136 8.85 5.33 6.52
C LEU A 136 7.82 4.92 5.45
N SER A 137 7.45 5.85 4.57
CA SER A 137 6.55 5.66 3.42
C SER A 137 5.15 5.15 3.76
N SER A 138 4.47 5.85 4.66
CA SER A 138 3.07 5.56 4.98
C SER A 138 2.14 5.68 3.75
N SER A 139 2.41 6.62 2.81
CA SER A 139 1.67 6.73 1.54
C SER A 139 1.83 5.48 0.69
N ALA A 140 3.07 5.05 0.41
CA ALA A 140 3.35 3.86 -0.40
C ALA A 140 2.75 2.58 0.23
N ALA A 141 2.79 2.45 1.57
CA ALA A 141 2.16 1.35 2.28
C ALA A 141 0.63 1.37 2.10
N PHE A 142 0.01 2.55 2.17
CA PHE A 142 -1.43 2.68 1.96
C PHE A 142 -1.83 2.42 0.50
N GLU A 143 -1.06 2.91 -0.46
CA GLU A 143 -1.23 2.62 -1.89
C GLU A 143 -1.21 1.11 -2.16
N ALA A 144 -0.18 0.43 -1.64
CA ALA A 144 -0.04 -1.02 -1.80
C ALA A 144 -1.21 -1.77 -1.14
N ALA A 145 -1.64 -1.36 0.08
CA ALA A 145 -2.78 -1.96 0.77
C ALA A 145 -4.08 -1.77 -0.02
N ALA A 146 -4.37 -0.56 -0.48
CA ALA A 146 -5.55 -0.25 -1.28
C ALA A 146 -5.55 -1.02 -2.62
N GLY A 147 -4.41 -1.07 -3.30
CA GLY A 147 -4.26 -1.80 -4.56
C GLY A 147 -4.49 -3.30 -4.39
N ARG A 148 -3.94 -3.93 -3.36
CA ARG A 148 -4.16 -5.35 -3.06
C ARG A 148 -5.59 -5.65 -2.63
N ALA A 149 -6.23 -4.73 -1.90
CA ALA A 149 -7.65 -4.87 -1.57
C ALA A 149 -8.53 -4.88 -2.83
N MET A 150 -8.31 -3.92 -3.72
CA MET A 150 -9.04 -3.81 -4.99
C MET A 150 -8.79 -5.03 -5.89
N GLU A 151 -7.53 -5.44 -6.07
CA GLU A 151 -7.15 -6.63 -6.85
C GLU A 151 -7.90 -7.88 -6.37
N ALA A 152 -8.00 -8.07 -5.05
CA ALA A 152 -8.64 -9.24 -4.45
C ALA A 152 -10.17 -9.20 -4.47
N LEU A 153 -10.78 -8.00 -4.47
CA LEU A 153 -12.22 -7.83 -4.38
C LEU A 153 -12.91 -7.58 -5.74
N TRP A 154 -12.18 -7.03 -6.71
CA TRP A 154 -12.70 -6.71 -8.03
C TRP A 154 -12.57 -7.89 -8.98
N LYS A 155 -13.44 -7.93 -10.00
CA LYS A 155 -13.39 -8.93 -11.06
C LYS A 155 -12.57 -8.45 -12.25
N GLY A 156 -12.25 -9.37 -13.17
CA GLY A 156 -11.44 -9.06 -14.34
C GLY A 156 -9.97 -8.88 -13.98
N GLY A 157 -9.20 -8.32 -14.92
CA GLY A 157 -7.76 -8.14 -14.76
C GLY A 157 -6.97 -9.45 -14.69
N SER A 158 -5.70 -9.33 -14.44
CA SER A 158 -4.78 -10.44 -14.16
C SER A 158 -3.98 -10.15 -12.91
N GLU A 159 -3.38 -11.15 -12.31
CA GLU A 159 -2.52 -10.99 -11.13
C GLU A 159 -1.47 -9.88 -11.34
N ILE A 160 -1.38 -8.98 -10.39
CA ILE A 160 -0.50 -7.81 -10.44
C ILE A 160 0.83 -8.14 -9.78
N SER A 161 1.93 -8.07 -10.54
CA SER A 161 3.27 -8.24 -9.99
C SER A 161 3.61 -7.10 -8.98
N ALA A 162 4.57 -7.34 -8.09
CA ALA A 162 5.03 -6.32 -7.14
C ALA A 162 5.55 -5.06 -7.85
N VAL A 163 6.30 -5.24 -8.95
CA VAL A 163 6.80 -4.12 -9.75
C VAL A 163 5.65 -3.33 -10.37
N LYS A 164 4.65 -4.01 -10.92
CA LYS A 164 3.50 -3.33 -11.53
C LYS A 164 2.67 -2.58 -10.49
N LEU A 165 2.45 -3.17 -9.32
CA LEU A 165 1.77 -2.49 -8.22
C LEU A 165 2.54 -1.25 -7.76
N ALA A 166 3.87 -1.34 -7.63
CA ALA A 166 4.72 -0.21 -7.29
C ALA A 166 4.64 0.93 -8.32
N GLN A 167 4.66 0.61 -9.62
CA GLN A 167 4.49 1.59 -10.69
C GLN A 167 3.12 2.29 -10.66
N MET A 168 2.06 1.53 -10.35
CA MET A 168 0.72 2.09 -10.17
C MET A 168 0.66 3.02 -8.97
N SER A 169 1.29 2.63 -7.87
CA SER A 169 1.41 3.44 -6.66
C SER A 169 2.17 4.74 -6.94
N GLN A 170 3.32 4.68 -7.61
CA GLN A 170 4.06 5.86 -8.05
C GLN A 170 3.22 6.78 -8.96
N ASN A 171 2.52 6.22 -9.95
CA ASN A 171 1.61 7.00 -10.79
C ASN A 171 0.51 7.67 -9.97
N THR A 172 -0.02 6.98 -8.95
CA THR A 172 -1.02 7.52 -8.04
C THR A 172 -0.46 8.69 -7.24
N GLU A 173 0.74 8.57 -6.68
CA GLU A 173 1.37 9.64 -5.92
C GLU A 173 1.69 10.85 -6.79
N ASN A 174 2.21 10.65 -7.99
CA ASN A 174 2.59 11.72 -8.91
C ASN A 174 1.39 12.45 -9.52
N VAL A 175 0.32 11.74 -9.88
CA VAL A 175 -0.79 12.31 -10.67
C VAL A 175 -2.00 12.66 -9.81
N TYR A 176 -2.35 11.82 -8.83
CA TYR A 176 -3.56 11.98 -8.01
C TYR A 176 -3.26 12.63 -6.67
N PHE A 177 -2.20 12.21 -6.01
CA PHE A 177 -1.81 12.78 -4.73
C PHE A 177 -1.07 14.13 -4.89
N GLY A 178 -0.50 14.40 -6.06
CA GLY A 178 0.14 15.66 -6.39
C GLY A 178 1.54 15.83 -5.78
N LYS A 179 2.20 14.74 -5.38
CA LYS A 179 3.55 14.73 -4.82
C LYS A 179 4.49 13.88 -5.68
N PRO A 180 5.33 14.51 -6.52
CA PRO A 180 6.31 13.77 -7.31
C PRO A 180 7.26 12.93 -6.43
N CYS A 181 7.44 11.66 -6.78
CA CYS A 181 8.31 10.74 -6.08
C CYS A 181 9.06 9.81 -7.04
N GLY A 182 10.15 9.20 -6.56
CA GLY A 182 10.80 8.06 -7.20
C GLY A 182 9.95 6.77 -7.08
N LEU A 183 10.56 5.63 -7.36
CA LEU A 183 9.87 4.33 -7.33
C LEU A 183 10.32 3.43 -6.17
N MET A 184 11.43 3.78 -5.50
CA MET A 184 12.05 2.96 -4.46
C MET A 184 11.07 2.60 -3.33
N ASP A 185 10.35 3.59 -2.84
CA ASP A 185 9.43 3.46 -1.71
C ASP A 185 8.36 2.41 -1.97
N GLN A 186 7.67 2.59 -3.09
CA GLN A 186 6.59 1.71 -3.52
C GLN A 186 7.12 0.31 -3.83
N LEU A 187 8.30 0.22 -4.46
CA LEU A 187 8.88 -1.07 -4.82
C LEU A 187 9.33 -1.85 -3.59
N ALA A 188 9.96 -1.20 -2.61
CA ALA A 188 10.35 -1.82 -1.34
C ALA A 188 9.15 -2.37 -0.57
N VAL A 189 8.08 -1.56 -0.45
CA VAL A 189 6.82 -1.96 0.19
C VAL A 189 6.18 -3.16 -0.52
N CYS A 190 6.07 -3.10 -1.85
CA CYS A 190 5.42 -4.14 -2.64
C CYS A 190 6.19 -5.47 -2.69
N LEU A 191 7.52 -5.42 -2.65
CA LEU A 191 8.38 -6.61 -2.63
C LEU A 191 8.39 -7.28 -1.26
N GLY A 192 8.45 -6.50 -0.19
CA GLY A 192 8.67 -6.99 1.17
C GLY A 192 10.04 -7.63 1.36
N GLY A 193 10.48 -7.74 2.61
CA GLY A 193 11.83 -8.21 2.95
C GLY A 193 12.91 -7.20 2.55
N LEU A 194 14.16 -7.64 2.44
CA LEU A 194 15.27 -6.81 1.98
C LEU A 194 15.50 -7.05 0.48
N ALA A 195 15.71 -5.98 -0.29
CA ALA A 195 15.92 -6.07 -1.74
C ALA A 195 17.00 -5.09 -2.23
N PHE A 196 17.82 -5.56 -3.17
CA PHE A 196 18.63 -4.72 -4.03
C PHE A 196 17.77 -4.31 -5.23
N MET A 197 17.81 -3.04 -5.59
CA MET A 197 17.02 -2.45 -6.67
C MET A 197 17.95 -1.66 -7.60
N ASN A 198 17.80 -1.90 -8.91
CA ASN A 198 18.50 -1.20 -9.96
C ASN A 198 17.48 -0.41 -10.80
N PHE A 199 17.66 0.90 -10.87
CA PHE A 199 16.80 1.86 -11.58
C PHE A 199 17.43 2.43 -12.84
N GLU A 200 18.50 1.81 -13.40
CA GLU A 200 19.09 2.24 -14.67
C GLU A 200 18.05 2.34 -15.79
N ASP A 201 17.08 1.43 -15.78
CA ASP A 201 15.86 1.53 -16.58
C ASP A 201 14.67 1.75 -15.64
N SER A 202 14.22 3.00 -15.53
CA SER A 202 13.10 3.37 -14.66
C SER A 202 11.76 2.80 -15.12
N ALA A 203 11.64 2.43 -16.41
CA ALA A 203 10.44 1.79 -16.96
C ALA A 203 10.38 0.29 -16.60
N GLU A 204 11.55 -0.35 -16.49
CA GLU A 204 11.69 -1.77 -16.13
C GLU A 204 12.73 -1.95 -15.03
N PRO A 205 12.45 -1.47 -13.79
CA PRO A 205 13.38 -1.59 -12.69
C PRO A 205 13.62 -3.06 -12.35
N LYS A 206 14.88 -3.40 -12.09
CA LYS A 206 15.25 -4.75 -11.67
C LYS A 206 15.35 -4.78 -10.15
N ALA A 207 14.78 -5.81 -9.54
CA ALA A 207 14.83 -6.00 -8.10
C ALA A 207 15.19 -7.46 -7.77
N GLU A 208 16.11 -7.62 -6.84
CA GLU A 208 16.57 -8.91 -6.34
C GLU A 208 16.38 -8.94 -4.82
N LYS A 209 15.63 -9.94 -4.33
CA LYS A 209 15.49 -10.17 -2.89
C LYS A 209 16.79 -10.68 -2.32
N LEU A 210 17.22 -10.06 -1.22
CA LEU A 210 18.39 -10.47 -0.46
C LEU A 210 17.95 -11.37 0.69
N ASP A 211 18.51 -12.57 0.76
CA ASP A 211 18.27 -13.51 1.87
C ASP A 211 19.16 -13.13 3.06
N LEU A 212 18.79 -12.02 3.70
CA LEU A 212 19.48 -11.48 4.87
C LEU A 212 18.44 -10.95 5.86
N ASN A 213 18.52 -11.46 7.09
CA ASN A 213 17.77 -10.93 8.22
C ASN A 213 18.76 -10.40 9.26
N PHE A 214 18.67 -9.11 9.57
CA PHE A 214 19.57 -8.47 10.54
C PHE A 214 19.44 -9.05 11.96
N GLU A 215 18.26 -9.54 12.35
CA GLU A 215 18.03 -10.15 13.65
C GLU A 215 18.88 -11.42 13.86
N ASP A 216 19.14 -12.19 12.79
CA ASP A 216 19.95 -13.40 12.85
C ASP A 216 21.41 -13.10 13.23
N TYR A 217 21.84 -11.84 13.05
CA TYR A 217 23.15 -11.34 13.42
C TYR A 217 23.14 -10.47 14.68
N GLY A 218 22.00 -10.39 15.38
CA GLY A 218 21.85 -9.61 16.60
C GLY A 218 21.74 -8.09 16.39
N TYR A 219 21.38 -7.64 15.18
CA TYR A 219 21.17 -6.22 14.86
C TYR A 219 19.71 -5.85 14.86
N ALA A 220 19.42 -4.62 15.24
CA ALA A 220 18.12 -3.99 15.09
C ALA A 220 18.28 -2.65 14.37
N LEU A 221 17.30 -2.29 13.54
CA LEU A 221 17.26 -0.96 12.93
C LEU A 221 16.67 0.03 13.94
N CYS A 222 17.43 1.08 14.24
CA CYS A 222 16.97 2.19 15.07
C CYS A 222 16.89 3.46 14.22
N LEU A 223 15.74 4.14 14.30
CA LEU A 223 15.52 5.48 13.74
C LEU A 223 15.66 6.51 14.87
N VAL A 224 16.46 7.55 14.63
CA VAL A 224 16.73 8.62 15.60
C VAL A 224 16.17 9.94 15.08
#